data_bb3a0f061464ec1efbde3de4be562b9c
#
_entry.id   bb3a0f061464ec1efbde3de4be562b9c
#
_cell.length_a   1.000
_cell.length_b   1.000
_cell.length_c   1.000
_cell.angle_alpha   90.00
_cell.angle_beta   90.00
_cell.angle_gamma   90.00
#
_symmetry.space_group_name_H-M   'P 1'
#
loop_
_entity.id
_entity.type
_entity.pdbx_description
1 polymer ?
#
loop_
_entity_poly.entity_id
_entity_poly.type
_entity_poly.pdbx_seq_one_letter_code
_entity_poly.pdbx_strand_id
1 'polypeptide(L)'
;MGVDYAMFSSRTHDKKRNPLPAHRKFHYLKKFFPDGNFIDSEKIKTPVDMLAYLAEMGYRKVWLVSGEDRFAEYKKFRRFLDPKATTHIPLQSIDFLEAGKRDPDAEGVQGMSGSKLRKAVADGEFDKFAGAMPRRANTRDVRALFDELAAALVVKEGADYSNIYRCAAIRLLESDKYKR
;
A
#
# COMPACT_ATOMS: atom_id res chain seq x y z
N MET A 1 0.69 -12.64 27.04
CA MET A 1 -0.34 -11.74 26.49
C MET A 1 0.07 -11.40 25.06
N GLY A 2 -0.80 -11.70 24.07
CA GLY A 2 -0.56 -11.28 22.70
C GLY A 2 -0.69 -9.76 22.57
N VAL A 3 0.07 -9.16 21.66
CA VAL A 3 -0.10 -7.76 21.28
C VAL A 3 -1.00 -7.75 20.05
N ASP A 4 -2.11 -7.03 20.11
CA ASP A 4 -2.95 -6.82 18.94
C ASP A 4 -2.23 -5.90 17.95
N TYR A 5 -2.36 -6.18 16.68
CA TYR A 5 -1.83 -5.30 15.65
C TYR A 5 -2.90 -4.97 14.60
N ALA A 6 -2.76 -3.81 14.00
CA ALA A 6 -3.62 -3.37 12.90
C ALA A 6 -2.79 -2.69 11.82
N MET A 7 -3.16 -2.92 10.57
CA MET A 7 -2.53 -2.30 9.40
C MET A 7 -3.51 -1.36 8.72
N PHE A 8 -3.03 -0.17 8.41
CA PHE A 8 -3.81 0.87 7.74
C PHE A 8 -3.18 1.20 6.38
N SER A 9 -4.01 1.51 5.41
CA SER A 9 -3.57 1.96 4.11
C SER A 9 -4.13 3.35 3.80
N SER A 10 -3.34 4.16 3.10
CA SER A 10 -3.81 5.46 2.60
C SER A 10 -5.05 5.29 1.71
N ARG A 11 -6.08 6.08 1.96
CA ARG A 11 -7.27 6.18 1.10
C ARG A 11 -7.08 7.16 -0.07
N THR A 12 -5.95 7.86 -0.11
CA THR A 12 -5.63 8.78 -1.20
C THR A 12 -5.63 8.04 -2.54
N HIS A 13 -6.28 8.62 -3.52
CA HIS A 13 -6.30 8.14 -4.89
C HIS A 13 -5.86 9.28 -5.82
N ASP A 14 -4.75 9.09 -6.50
CA ASP A 14 -4.21 10.02 -7.50
C ASP A 14 -3.42 9.26 -8.56
N LYS A 15 -3.42 9.77 -9.78
CA LYS A 15 -2.80 9.10 -10.93
C LYS A 15 -1.27 8.92 -10.83
N LYS A 16 -0.57 9.67 -9.97
CA LYS A 16 0.90 9.65 -9.91
C LYS A 16 1.43 8.74 -8.80
N ARG A 17 0.90 8.87 -7.59
CA ARG A 17 1.44 8.21 -6.40
C ARG A 17 0.56 7.09 -5.88
N ASN A 18 -0.75 7.23 -6.04
CA ASN A 18 -1.76 6.30 -5.55
C ASN A 18 -2.74 5.92 -6.66
N PRO A 19 -2.29 5.19 -7.70
CA PRO A 19 -3.09 4.93 -8.91
C PRO A 19 -4.30 4.03 -8.65
N LEU A 20 -4.30 3.27 -7.55
CA LEU A 20 -5.45 2.43 -7.19
C LEU A 20 -6.35 3.12 -6.16
N PRO A 21 -7.68 3.03 -6.32
CA PRO A 21 -8.63 3.45 -5.29
C PRO A 21 -8.53 2.57 -4.03
N ALA A 22 -9.00 3.07 -2.89
CA ALA A 22 -8.82 2.42 -1.60
C ALA A 22 -9.31 0.95 -1.59
N HIS A 23 -10.52 0.68 -2.09
CA HIS A 23 -11.08 -0.69 -2.12
C HIS A 23 -10.20 -1.67 -2.90
N ARG A 24 -9.52 -1.23 -3.98
CA ARG A 24 -8.60 -2.08 -4.75
C ARG A 24 -7.29 -2.32 -4.00
N LYS A 25 -6.76 -1.29 -3.30
CA LYS A 25 -5.60 -1.48 -2.41
C LYS A 25 -5.88 -2.55 -1.36
N PHE A 26 -7.00 -2.44 -0.64
CA PHE A 26 -7.39 -3.42 0.38
C PHE A 26 -7.65 -4.81 -0.20
N HIS A 27 -8.22 -4.90 -1.39
CA HIS A 27 -8.38 -6.17 -2.09
C HIS A 27 -7.05 -6.90 -2.28
N TYR A 28 -6.02 -6.24 -2.81
CA TYR A 28 -4.71 -6.85 -3.02
C TYR A 28 -3.95 -7.08 -1.72
N LEU A 29 -4.05 -6.17 -0.75
CA LEU A 29 -3.45 -6.36 0.56
C LEU A 29 -3.97 -7.64 1.23
N LYS A 30 -5.28 -7.86 1.25
CA LYS A 30 -5.90 -9.07 1.80
C LYS A 30 -5.52 -10.33 1.03
N LYS A 31 -5.39 -10.24 -0.30
CA LYS A 31 -4.94 -11.38 -1.12
C LYS A 31 -3.50 -11.77 -0.85
N PHE A 32 -2.60 -10.81 -0.78
CA PHE A 32 -1.17 -11.07 -0.61
C PHE A 32 -0.77 -11.34 0.84
N PHE A 33 -1.55 -10.84 1.78
CA PHE A 33 -1.34 -10.99 3.22
C PHE A 33 -2.65 -11.41 3.91
N PRO A 34 -3.12 -12.66 3.68
CA PRO A 34 -4.42 -13.11 4.19
C PRO A 34 -4.51 -13.09 5.73
N ASP A 35 -3.37 -13.23 6.41
CA ASP A 35 -3.28 -13.17 7.88
C ASP A 35 -3.17 -11.73 8.42
N GLY A 36 -3.14 -10.73 7.53
CA GLY A 36 -2.99 -9.32 7.89
C GLY A 36 -4.30 -8.74 8.45
N ASN A 37 -4.21 -8.09 9.61
CA ASN A 37 -5.34 -7.36 10.19
C ASN A 37 -5.42 -5.96 9.55
N PHE A 38 -6.08 -5.85 8.40
CA PHE A 38 -6.25 -4.61 7.66
C PHE A 38 -7.56 -3.93 8.04
N ILE A 39 -7.47 -2.71 8.56
CA ILE A 39 -8.62 -1.87 8.90
C ILE A 39 -9.01 -1.02 7.68
N ASP A 40 -10.16 -1.35 7.09
CA ASP A 40 -10.76 -0.60 5.98
C ASP A 40 -11.98 0.18 6.48
N SER A 41 -11.76 1.41 6.89
CA SER A 41 -12.81 2.32 7.38
C SER A 41 -12.77 3.64 6.65
N GLU A 42 -13.91 4.12 6.16
CA GLU A 42 -14.03 5.42 5.50
C GLU A 42 -13.78 6.60 6.44
N LYS A 43 -13.91 6.39 7.74
CA LYS A 43 -13.61 7.38 8.78
C LYS A 43 -12.11 7.67 8.88
N ILE A 44 -11.24 6.75 8.44
CA ILE A 44 -9.79 6.85 8.60
C ILE A 44 -9.18 7.40 7.30
N LYS A 45 -8.91 8.69 7.27
CA LYS A 45 -8.29 9.40 6.14
C LYS A 45 -6.84 9.80 6.44
N THR A 46 -6.53 10.05 7.69
CA THR A 46 -5.22 10.51 8.17
C THR A 46 -4.69 9.60 9.28
N PRO A 47 -3.38 9.66 9.58
CA PRO A 47 -2.83 8.96 10.74
C PRO A 47 -3.42 9.42 12.09
N VAL A 48 -3.95 10.64 12.16
CA VAL A 48 -4.62 11.14 13.36
C VAL A 48 -5.97 10.45 13.54
N ASP A 49 -6.73 10.28 12.45
CA ASP A 49 -8.00 9.54 12.48
C ASP A 49 -7.79 8.08 12.91
N MET A 50 -6.66 7.48 12.48
CA MET A 50 -6.28 6.13 12.90
C MET A 50 -6.08 6.06 14.42
N LEU A 51 -5.40 7.02 15.03
CA LEU A 51 -5.20 7.06 16.48
C LEU A 51 -6.53 7.27 17.22
N ALA A 52 -7.38 8.16 16.73
CA ALA A 52 -8.71 8.39 17.28
C ALA A 52 -9.56 7.11 17.20
N TYR A 53 -9.56 6.44 16.06
CA TYR A 53 -10.25 5.16 15.87
C TYR A 53 -9.79 4.09 16.87
N LEU A 54 -8.48 3.95 17.08
CA LEU A 54 -7.95 2.99 18.06
C LEU A 54 -8.37 3.34 19.49
N ALA A 55 -8.40 4.62 19.85
CA ALA A 55 -8.90 5.08 21.14
C ALA A 55 -10.39 4.78 21.33
N GLU A 56 -11.22 4.96 20.30
CA GLU A 56 -12.65 4.58 20.29
C GLU A 56 -12.84 3.07 20.47
N MET A 57 -11.95 2.25 19.90
CA MET A 57 -11.94 0.80 20.08
C MET A 57 -11.49 0.34 21.48
N GLY A 58 -11.15 1.28 22.37
CA GLY A 58 -10.77 1.02 23.75
C GLY A 58 -9.28 0.82 24.00
N TYR A 59 -8.43 0.92 22.98
CA TYR A 59 -6.98 0.90 23.17
C TYR A 59 -6.53 2.13 23.95
N ARG A 60 -5.57 1.94 24.85
CA ARG A 60 -5.01 3.03 25.67
C ARG A 60 -3.55 3.31 25.37
N LYS A 61 -2.83 2.31 24.88
CA LYS A 61 -1.41 2.39 24.52
C LYS A 61 -1.25 1.92 23.09
N VAL A 62 -0.59 2.71 22.26
CA VAL A 62 -0.39 2.44 20.84
C VAL A 62 1.08 2.54 20.49
N TRP A 63 1.57 1.56 19.76
CA TRP A 63 2.88 1.58 19.11
C TRP A 63 2.70 1.84 17.63
N LEU A 64 3.26 2.94 17.13
CA LEU A 64 3.29 3.24 15.70
C LEU A 64 4.58 2.69 15.09
N VAL A 65 4.42 1.75 14.17
CA VAL A 65 5.52 1.18 13.40
C VAL A 65 5.60 1.89 12.05
N SER A 66 6.75 2.46 11.72
CA SER A 66 6.96 3.16 10.45
C SER A 66 8.40 3.04 9.94
N GLY A 67 8.58 3.24 8.64
CA GLY A 67 9.92 3.43 8.08
C GLY A 67 10.56 4.74 8.52
N GLU A 68 11.87 4.84 8.32
CA GLU A 68 12.71 5.99 8.71
C GLU A 68 12.16 7.33 8.18
N ASP A 69 11.65 7.34 6.96
CA ASP A 69 11.13 8.53 6.26
C ASP A 69 9.91 9.17 6.96
N ARG A 70 9.14 8.41 7.72
CA ARG A 70 7.95 8.87 8.46
C ARG A 70 8.16 8.98 9.96
N PHE A 71 9.22 8.42 10.48
CA PHE A 71 9.45 8.31 11.91
C PHE A 71 9.47 9.67 12.62
N ALA A 72 10.20 10.65 12.06
CA ALA A 72 10.27 12.00 12.61
C ALA A 72 8.91 12.73 12.61
N GLU A 73 8.10 12.51 11.56
CA GLU A 73 6.76 13.08 11.45
C GLU A 73 5.82 12.49 12.52
N TYR A 74 5.87 11.18 12.70
CA TYR A 74 4.98 10.48 13.62
C TYR A 74 5.27 10.78 15.08
N LYS A 75 6.53 11.05 15.46
CA LYS A 75 6.88 11.50 16.82
C LYS A 75 6.11 12.74 17.28
N LYS A 76 5.72 13.60 16.32
CA LYS A 76 4.92 14.80 16.61
C LYS A 76 3.50 14.47 17.08
N PHE A 77 3.02 13.23 16.91
CA PHE A 77 1.67 12.85 17.31
C PHE A 77 1.51 12.74 18.83
N ARG A 78 2.59 12.69 19.60
CA ARG A 78 2.52 12.80 21.08
C ARG A 78 1.80 14.06 21.57
N ARG A 79 1.80 15.14 20.77
CA ARG A 79 1.07 16.37 21.09
C ARG A 79 -0.45 16.16 21.26
N PHE A 80 -1.01 15.13 20.62
CA PHE A 80 -2.43 14.81 20.72
C PHE A 80 -2.82 14.13 22.04
N LEU A 81 -1.83 13.76 22.87
CA LEU A 81 -2.06 13.26 24.24
C LEU A 81 -2.35 14.39 25.24
N ASP A 82 -2.03 15.64 24.89
CA ASP A 82 -2.29 16.79 25.77
C ASP A 82 -3.80 17.05 25.82
N PRO A 83 -4.43 16.99 27.03
CA PRO A 83 -5.86 17.29 27.20
C PRO A 83 -6.25 18.71 26.77
N LYS A 84 -5.28 19.62 26.68
CA LYS A 84 -5.50 21.00 26.22
C LYS A 84 -5.35 21.19 24.72
N ALA A 85 -4.91 20.15 24.00
CA ALA A 85 -4.80 20.23 22.55
C ALA A 85 -6.18 20.36 21.90
N THR A 86 -6.27 21.18 20.85
CA THR A 86 -7.50 21.33 20.05
C THR A 86 -8.02 19.98 19.53
N THR A 87 -7.11 19.05 19.21
CA THR A 87 -7.43 17.68 18.87
C THR A 87 -6.80 16.78 19.94
N HIS A 88 -7.54 16.50 21.01
CA HIS A 88 -7.12 15.57 22.05
C HIS A 88 -7.57 14.14 21.67
N ILE A 89 -6.67 13.17 21.82
CA ILE A 89 -6.95 11.75 21.65
C ILE A 89 -6.75 11.05 23.00
N PRO A 90 -7.76 10.36 23.56
CA PRO A 90 -7.73 9.82 24.92
C PRO A 90 -6.90 8.52 25.02
N LEU A 91 -5.66 8.55 24.52
CA LEU A 91 -4.65 7.52 24.70
C LEU A 91 -3.75 7.87 25.89
N GLN A 92 -3.23 6.86 26.57
CA GLN A 92 -2.24 7.01 27.65
C GLN A 92 -0.84 7.20 27.09
N SER A 93 -0.50 6.47 26.00
CA SER A 93 0.78 6.63 25.33
C SER A 93 0.67 6.38 23.82
N ILE A 94 1.54 7.09 23.09
CA ILE A 94 1.87 6.82 21.69
C ILE A 94 3.38 6.60 21.65
N ASP A 95 3.78 5.37 21.41
CA ASP A 95 5.17 4.98 21.29
C ASP A 95 5.50 4.66 19.83
N PHE A 96 6.79 4.61 19.51
CA PHE A 96 7.23 4.55 18.10
C PHE A 96 8.28 3.47 17.95
N LEU A 97 8.09 2.64 16.91
CA LEU A 97 9.04 1.62 16.53
C LEU A 97 9.45 1.84 15.07
N GLU A 98 10.74 1.95 14.84
CA GLU A 98 11.27 2.05 13.49
C GLU A 98 11.36 0.64 12.88
N ALA A 99 10.74 0.46 11.70
CA ALA A 99 10.70 -0.82 11.00
C ALA A 99 12.03 -1.19 10.31
N GLY A 100 13.11 -0.49 10.64
CA GLY A 100 14.43 -0.67 10.06
C GLY A 100 14.71 0.26 8.88
N LYS A 101 15.98 0.36 8.54
CA LYS A 101 16.45 1.12 7.38
C LYS A 101 16.18 0.31 6.13
N ARG A 102 15.70 1.02 5.12
CA ARG A 102 15.57 0.46 3.81
C ARG A 102 16.91 0.59 3.09
N ASP A 103 17.39 -0.49 2.51
CA ASP A 103 18.54 -0.49 1.63
C ASP A 103 18.06 -0.26 0.18
N PRO A 104 18.28 0.95 -0.40
CA PRO A 104 17.86 1.24 -1.77
C PRO A 104 18.57 0.39 -2.83
N ASP A 105 19.74 -0.14 -2.49
CA ASP A 105 20.61 -0.92 -3.39
C ASP A 105 20.38 -2.42 -3.26
N ALA A 106 19.63 -2.86 -2.24
CA ALA A 106 19.27 -4.27 -2.07
C ALA A 106 18.36 -4.76 -3.20
N GLU A 107 18.56 -6.00 -3.60
CA GLU A 107 17.67 -6.69 -4.54
C GLU A 107 16.35 -7.13 -3.88
N GLY A 108 15.33 -7.33 -4.71
CA GLY A 108 14.02 -7.83 -4.28
C GLY A 108 13.24 -6.85 -3.41
N VAL A 109 12.53 -7.38 -2.41
CA VAL A 109 11.57 -6.62 -1.58
C VAL A 109 12.24 -5.50 -0.79
N GLN A 110 13.46 -5.72 -0.28
CA GLN A 110 14.17 -4.76 0.59
C GLN A 110 14.58 -3.49 -0.16
N GLY A 111 15.04 -3.61 -1.41
CA GLY A 111 15.43 -2.47 -2.25
C GLY A 111 14.29 -1.81 -3.00
N MET A 112 13.08 -2.41 -2.97
CA MET A 112 11.97 -1.95 -3.79
C MET A 112 11.16 -0.83 -3.13
N SER A 113 10.85 0.24 -3.89
CA SER A 113 9.98 1.34 -3.47
C SER A 113 8.70 1.38 -4.25
N GLY A 114 7.68 2.03 -3.69
CA GLY A 114 6.48 2.33 -4.47
C GLY A 114 6.78 3.09 -5.77
N SER A 115 7.82 3.93 -5.79
CA SER A 115 8.28 4.63 -7.01
C SER A 115 8.96 3.68 -7.99
N LYS A 116 9.84 2.80 -7.50
CA LYS A 116 10.48 1.76 -8.33
C LYS A 116 9.45 0.80 -8.91
N LEU A 117 8.45 0.37 -8.09
CA LEU A 117 7.35 -0.49 -8.57
C LEU A 117 6.52 0.19 -9.66
N ARG A 118 6.12 1.45 -9.46
CA ARG A 118 5.38 2.20 -10.48
C ARG A 118 6.19 2.39 -11.75
N LYS A 119 7.51 2.61 -11.62
CA LYS A 119 8.40 2.68 -12.79
C LYS A 119 8.46 1.34 -13.52
N ALA A 120 8.64 0.22 -12.84
CA ALA A 120 8.63 -1.11 -13.45
C ALA A 120 7.32 -1.39 -14.20
N VAL A 121 6.17 -0.94 -13.65
CA VAL A 121 4.88 -1.04 -14.34
C VAL A 121 4.85 -0.17 -15.59
N ALA A 122 5.30 1.08 -15.51
CA ALA A 122 5.32 2.01 -16.64
C ALA A 122 6.26 1.55 -17.77
N ASP A 123 7.36 0.90 -17.40
CA ASP A 123 8.36 0.35 -18.34
C ASP A 123 7.96 -1.05 -18.87
N GLY A 124 6.87 -1.65 -18.38
CA GLY A 124 6.42 -2.99 -18.78
C GLY A 124 7.25 -4.15 -18.18
N GLU A 125 8.09 -3.88 -17.19
CA GLU A 125 9.03 -4.83 -16.56
C GLU A 125 8.32 -5.73 -15.54
N PHE A 126 7.50 -6.67 -16.02
CA PHE A 126 6.71 -7.53 -15.13
C PHE A 126 7.55 -8.36 -14.17
N ASP A 127 8.64 -8.96 -14.64
CA ASP A 127 9.46 -9.84 -13.81
C ASP A 127 10.10 -9.09 -12.64
N LYS A 128 10.53 -7.85 -12.88
CA LYS A 128 11.04 -6.95 -11.84
C LYS A 128 9.96 -6.57 -10.83
N PHE A 129 8.73 -6.31 -11.31
CA PHE A 129 7.59 -6.06 -10.44
C PHE A 129 7.25 -7.31 -9.62
N ALA A 130 7.15 -8.47 -10.25
CA ALA A 130 6.82 -9.74 -9.61
C ALA A 130 7.86 -10.16 -8.57
N GLY A 131 9.15 -9.94 -8.84
CA GLY A 131 10.25 -10.21 -7.91
C GLY A 131 10.16 -9.41 -6.60
N ALA A 132 9.41 -8.30 -6.58
CA ALA A 132 9.18 -7.51 -5.39
C ALA A 132 7.90 -7.89 -4.63
N MET A 133 7.12 -8.84 -5.14
CA MET A 133 5.91 -9.30 -4.48
C MET A 133 6.23 -10.39 -3.44
N PRO A 134 5.36 -10.58 -2.42
CA PRO A 134 5.55 -11.66 -1.46
C PRO A 134 5.68 -13.02 -2.17
N ARG A 135 6.62 -13.85 -1.73
CA ARG A 135 6.86 -15.19 -2.34
C ARG A 135 5.61 -16.07 -2.38
N ARG A 136 4.68 -15.88 -1.44
CA ARG A 136 3.39 -16.60 -1.38
C ARG A 136 2.33 -16.03 -2.32
N ALA A 137 2.58 -14.90 -2.96
CA ALA A 137 1.61 -14.28 -3.86
C ALA A 137 1.43 -15.15 -5.11
N ASN A 138 0.17 -15.42 -5.47
CA ASN A 138 -0.15 -16.15 -6.68
C ASN A 138 0.21 -15.30 -7.91
N THR A 139 0.93 -15.88 -8.87
CA THR A 139 1.37 -15.20 -10.09
C THR A 139 0.22 -14.58 -10.87
N ARG A 140 -0.96 -15.22 -10.91
CA ARG A 140 -2.16 -14.68 -11.54
C ARG A 140 -2.61 -13.36 -10.89
N ASP A 141 -2.62 -13.31 -9.55
CA ASP A 141 -3.02 -12.12 -8.81
C ASP A 141 -1.97 -11.01 -8.91
N VAL A 142 -0.68 -11.36 -8.96
CA VAL A 142 0.42 -10.43 -9.22
C VAL A 142 0.28 -9.81 -10.61
N ARG A 143 -0.05 -10.63 -11.62
CA ARG A 143 -0.29 -10.17 -12.98
C ARG A 143 -1.51 -9.25 -13.04
N ALA A 144 -2.60 -9.61 -12.39
CA ALA A 144 -3.80 -8.78 -12.35
C ALA A 144 -3.54 -7.41 -11.71
N LEU A 145 -2.74 -7.37 -10.63
CA LEU A 145 -2.31 -6.10 -10.02
C LEU A 145 -1.45 -5.28 -10.98
N PHE A 146 -0.50 -5.92 -11.65
CA PHE A 146 0.37 -5.25 -12.62
C PHE A 146 -0.44 -4.60 -13.75
N ASP A 147 -1.35 -5.36 -14.35
CA ASP A 147 -2.16 -4.90 -15.47
C ASP A 147 -3.13 -3.77 -15.04
N GLU A 148 -3.71 -3.84 -13.84
CA GLU A 148 -4.56 -2.79 -13.27
C GLU A 148 -3.76 -1.50 -12.97
N LEU A 149 -2.55 -1.64 -12.43
CA LEU A 149 -1.65 -0.51 -12.23
C LEU A 149 -1.21 0.12 -13.55
N ALA A 150 -0.89 -0.70 -14.56
CA ALA A 150 -0.55 -0.23 -15.89
C ALA A 150 -1.69 0.60 -16.47
N ALA A 151 -2.92 0.08 -16.45
CA ALA A 151 -4.10 0.80 -16.93
C ALA A 151 -4.32 2.13 -16.17
N ALA A 152 -4.11 2.15 -14.86
CA ALA A 152 -4.30 3.35 -14.05
C ALA A 152 -3.19 4.41 -14.23
N LEU A 153 -1.96 3.99 -14.54
CA LEU A 153 -0.82 4.88 -14.79
C LEU A 153 -0.79 5.44 -16.22
N VAL A 154 -1.35 4.68 -17.18
CA VAL A 154 -1.38 4.97 -18.62
C VAL A 154 -2.25 6.19 -18.98
N VAL A 155 -3.11 6.67 -18.12
CA VAL A 155 -3.90 7.90 -18.35
C VAL A 155 -3.02 9.17 -18.33
N LYS A 156 -1.73 9.09 -18.68
CA LYS A 156 -0.92 10.25 -19.06
C LYS A 156 -1.12 10.50 -20.56
N GLU A 157 -1.70 11.65 -20.87
CA GLU A 157 -1.75 12.19 -22.22
C GLU A 157 -0.37 12.09 -22.90
N GLY A 158 -0.31 11.44 -24.06
CA GLY A 158 0.81 11.50 -24.99
C GLY A 158 1.88 10.39 -24.93
N ALA A 159 1.70 9.32 -24.17
CA ALA A 159 2.61 8.18 -24.26
C ALA A 159 2.18 7.21 -25.36
N ASP A 160 3.12 6.70 -26.15
CA ASP A 160 2.88 5.67 -27.17
C ASP A 160 2.45 4.35 -26.52
N TYR A 161 1.17 4.07 -26.60
CA TYR A 161 0.51 2.92 -25.96
C TYR A 161 0.50 1.65 -26.84
N SER A 162 1.08 1.71 -28.03
CA SER A 162 1.03 0.63 -29.03
C SER A 162 1.51 -0.71 -28.47
N ASN A 163 2.52 -0.70 -27.59
CA ASN A 163 3.07 -1.93 -27.00
C ASN A 163 2.21 -2.52 -25.86
N ILE A 164 1.52 -1.69 -25.04
CA ILE A 164 0.69 -2.15 -23.94
C ILE A 164 -0.61 -2.75 -24.45
N TYR A 165 -1.25 -2.08 -25.40
CA TYR A 165 -2.46 -2.61 -26.07
C TYR A 165 -2.16 -3.83 -26.92
N ARG A 166 -0.98 -3.91 -27.54
CA ARG A 166 -0.56 -5.08 -28.31
C ARG A 166 -0.44 -6.32 -27.42
N CYS A 167 0.13 -6.21 -26.24
CA CYS A 167 0.20 -7.31 -25.27
C CYS A 167 -1.18 -7.73 -24.74
N ALA A 168 -2.08 -6.77 -24.48
CA ALA A 168 -3.44 -7.05 -24.04
C ALA A 168 -4.31 -7.68 -25.16
N ALA A 169 -4.20 -7.17 -26.39
CA ALA A 169 -4.93 -7.68 -27.55
C ALA A 169 -4.50 -9.09 -27.96
N ILE A 170 -3.20 -9.39 -27.93
CA ILE A 170 -2.67 -10.74 -28.22
C ILE A 170 -3.21 -11.76 -27.23
N ARG A 171 -3.37 -11.41 -25.94
CA ARG A 171 -3.90 -12.33 -24.91
C ARG A 171 -5.40 -12.54 -24.99
N LEU A 172 -6.18 -11.55 -25.42
CA LEU A 172 -7.61 -11.75 -25.67
C LEU A 172 -7.81 -12.73 -26.84
N LEU A 173 -6.97 -12.66 -27.86
CA LEU A 173 -6.99 -13.59 -28.99
C LEU A 173 -6.52 -15.01 -28.62
N GLU A 174 -5.59 -15.14 -27.66
CA GLU A 174 -5.15 -16.45 -27.16
C GLU A 174 -6.16 -17.07 -26.19
N SER A 175 -6.90 -16.26 -25.39
CA SER A 175 -7.93 -16.78 -24.49
C SER A 175 -9.13 -17.41 -25.19
N ASP A 176 -9.44 -16.94 -26.40
CA ASP A 176 -10.55 -17.49 -27.21
C ASP A 176 -10.20 -18.82 -27.93
N LYS A 177 -8.90 -19.18 -28.01
CA LYS A 177 -8.48 -20.48 -28.54
C LYS A 177 -8.73 -21.66 -27.62
N TYR A 178 -9.01 -21.44 -26.35
CA TYR A 178 -9.28 -22.52 -25.35
C TYR A 178 -10.77 -22.68 -25.01
N LYS A 179 -11.67 -22.03 -25.74
CA LYS A 179 -13.14 -22.20 -25.60
C LYS A 179 -13.75 -23.02 -26.73
N ARG A 180 -13.09 -24.15 -27.08
CA ARG A 180 -13.73 -25.18 -27.93
C ARG A 180 -13.55 -26.56 -27.31
#